data_85c83097602979e60dc69ca3383d36f5
#
_entry.id   85c83097602979e60dc69ca3383d36f5
#
_cell.length_a   1.000
_cell.length_b   1.000
_cell.length_c   1.000
_cell.angle_alpha   90.00
_cell.angle_beta   90.00
_cell.angle_gamma   90.00
#
_symmetry.space_group_name_H-M   'P 1'
#
loop_
_entity.id
_entity.type
_entity.pdbx_description
1 polymer ?
#
loop_
_entity_poly.entity_id
_entity_poly.type
_entity_poly.pdbx_seq_one_letter_code
_entity_poly.pdbx_strand_id
1 'polypeptide(L)'
;MLNRVLILFAFAMIGSPVIVVADAPRRKTEVSIVGAAFHINGRPTYEGRTWQGHKIEGLLLNSRMVQGIFDDLNPETVALWSYPDSKRWDAERNTREFIDAMPLWRQHGLLAFTIDLQGGSPQGYSKDQPWHNSAIESDGSLRPDYMHRLAKILDRADELGMVAILGIFYFGQDQRLTDEAAVKRAVDNTVDWVMGRGYRNVLIEVNNECNVKYDHAILQPARVHELIEQVKKRAWEGRRLLVGTSYGGGQVPKENVVRASDFLLVHGNGITDPKKVAEKVRQCREVPGYRPMPILFNEDDHFDFDKP
;
A
#
# COMPACT_ATOMS: atom_id res chain seq x y z
N MET A 1 -32.51 16.09 -78.11
CA MET A 1 -31.50 16.70 -77.28
C MET A 1 -31.66 16.16 -75.86
N LEU A 2 -30.83 15.17 -75.51
CA LEU A 2 -30.89 14.53 -74.15
C LEU A 2 -29.87 15.17 -73.27
N ASN A 3 -30.31 15.87 -72.21
CA ASN A 3 -29.44 16.38 -71.12
C ASN A 3 -29.08 15.21 -70.18
N ARG A 4 -27.83 14.85 -70.14
CA ARG A 4 -27.26 13.97 -69.08
C ARG A 4 -26.87 14.78 -67.88
N VAL A 5 -27.54 14.54 -66.74
CA VAL A 5 -27.16 15.06 -65.44
C VAL A 5 -26.12 14.14 -64.83
N LEU A 6 -24.95 14.66 -64.56
CA LEU A 6 -23.83 13.94 -63.89
C LEU A 6 -23.97 14.16 -62.38
N ILE A 7 -24.33 13.13 -61.61
CA ILE A 7 -24.33 13.18 -60.12
C ILE A 7 -22.98 12.74 -59.65
N LEU A 8 -22.19 13.67 -59.04
CA LEU A 8 -20.95 13.39 -58.34
C LEU A 8 -21.28 12.93 -56.91
N PHE A 9 -20.96 11.69 -56.58
CA PHE A 9 -20.94 11.20 -55.20
C PHE A 9 -19.59 11.57 -54.56
N ALA A 10 -19.63 12.47 -53.58
CA ALA A 10 -18.49 12.74 -52.73
C ALA A 10 -18.46 11.70 -51.58
N PHE A 11 -17.45 10.82 -51.61
CA PHE A 11 -17.17 9.92 -50.49
C PHE A 11 -16.40 10.71 -49.40
N ALA A 12 -17.06 11.03 -48.30
CA ALA A 12 -16.40 11.51 -47.10
C ALA A 12 -15.73 10.34 -46.38
N MET A 13 -14.41 10.27 -46.42
CA MET A 13 -13.65 9.34 -45.57
C MET A 13 -13.71 9.84 -44.11
N ILE A 14 -14.50 9.17 -43.28
CA ILE A 14 -14.52 9.36 -41.84
C ILE A 14 -13.28 8.65 -41.30
N GLY A 15 -12.20 9.37 -41.11
CA GLY A 15 -11.03 8.86 -40.40
C GLY A 15 -11.39 8.61 -38.92
N SER A 16 -11.36 7.33 -38.52
CA SER A 16 -11.47 6.98 -37.10
C SER A 16 -10.31 7.61 -36.33
N PRO A 17 -10.55 8.27 -35.20
CA PRO A 17 -9.47 8.80 -34.38
C PRO A 17 -8.60 7.62 -33.86
N VAL A 18 -7.34 7.63 -34.25
CA VAL A 18 -6.33 6.75 -33.65
C VAL A 18 -6.12 7.27 -32.22
N ILE A 19 -6.70 6.57 -31.25
CA ILE A 19 -6.39 6.81 -29.83
C ILE A 19 -4.95 6.33 -29.64
N VAL A 20 -4.01 7.26 -29.61
CA VAL A 20 -2.64 7.00 -29.15
C VAL A 20 -2.74 6.78 -27.64
N VAL A 21 -2.83 5.53 -27.22
CA VAL A 21 -2.61 5.18 -25.82
C VAL A 21 -1.13 5.45 -25.57
N ALA A 22 -0.84 6.50 -24.82
CA ALA A 22 0.54 6.75 -24.37
C ALA A 22 1.01 5.50 -23.61
N ASP A 23 2.13 4.94 -24.03
CA ASP A 23 2.75 3.82 -23.31
C ASP A 23 2.94 4.20 -21.84
N ALA A 24 2.48 3.34 -20.94
CA ALA A 24 2.72 3.54 -19.51
C ALA A 24 4.23 3.70 -19.29
N PRO A 25 4.66 4.64 -18.44
CA PRO A 25 6.08 4.88 -18.22
C PRO A 25 6.78 3.59 -17.80
N ARG A 26 7.94 3.30 -18.43
CA ARG A 26 8.72 2.08 -18.12
C ARG A 26 9.20 2.17 -16.67
N ARG A 27 8.63 1.32 -15.81
CA ARG A 27 9.00 1.23 -14.40
C ARG A 27 10.41 0.65 -14.24
N LYS A 28 11.13 1.14 -13.23
CA LYS A 28 12.54 0.78 -12.97
C LYS A 28 12.68 -0.27 -11.89
N THR A 29 11.68 -0.35 -10.99
CA THR A 29 11.73 -1.16 -9.78
C THR A 29 10.61 -2.19 -9.77
N GLU A 30 10.98 -3.45 -9.61
CA GLU A 30 10.05 -4.57 -9.46
C GLU A 30 10.37 -5.34 -8.18
N VAL A 31 9.37 -5.50 -7.31
CA VAL A 31 9.47 -6.34 -6.11
C VAL A 31 8.91 -7.73 -6.39
N SER A 32 9.62 -8.74 -5.92
CA SER A 32 9.18 -10.14 -6.01
C SER A 32 9.58 -10.92 -4.76
N ILE A 33 9.04 -12.13 -4.63
CA ILE A 33 9.34 -13.05 -3.53
C ILE A 33 9.86 -14.37 -4.11
N VAL A 34 10.97 -14.85 -3.56
CA VAL A 34 11.53 -16.17 -3.86
C VAL A 34 11.73 -16.91 -2.53
N GLY A 35 10.91 -17.93 -2.28
CA GLY A 35 10.87 -18.60 -0.99
C GLY A 35 10.47 -17.63 0.14
N ALA A 36 11.35 -17.44 1.11
CA ALA A 36 11.13 -16.50 2.23
C ALA A 36 11.90 -15.17 2.08
N ALA A 37 12.39 -14.86 0.87
CA ALA A 37 13.22 -13.69 0.61
C ALA A 37 12.52 -12.71 -0.34
N PHE A 38 12.62 -11.40 -0.02
CA PHE A 38 12.26 -10.34 -0.96
C PHE A 38 13.39 -10.12 -1.96
N HIS A 39 13.00 -9.86 -3.20
CA HIS A 39 13.88 -9.50 -4.30
C HIS A 39 13.44 -8.17 -4.89
N ILE A 40 14.42 -7.36 -5.31
CA ILE A 40 14.19 -6.15 -6.12
C ILE A 40 14.94 -6.35 -7.43
N ASN A 41 14.24 -6.22 -8.55
CA ASN A 41 14.78 -6.43 -9.90
C ASN A 41 15.51 -7.79 -10.07
N GLY A 42 14.90 -8.84 -9.49
CA GLY A 42 15.42 -10.21 -9.58
C GLY A 42 16.60 -10.54 -8.65
N ARG A 43 17.10 -9.58 -7.87
CA ARG A 43 18.19 -9.78 -6.91
C ARG A 43 17.66 -9.76 -5.48
N PRO A 44 18.16 -10.62 -4.58
CA PRO A 44 17.75 -10.55 -3.19
C PRO A 44 18.08 -9.18 -2.59
N THR A 45 17.20 -8.65 -1.78
CA THR A 45 17.48 -7.44 -1.02
C THR A 45 18.70 -7.66 -0.12
N TYR A 46 19.54 -6.65 0.05
CA TYR A 46 20.78 -6.71 0.86
C TYR A 46 21.69 -7.91 0.52
N GLU A 47 21.80 -8.26 -0.75
CA GLU A 47 22.59 -9.39 -1.25
C GLU A 47 24.00 -9.42 -0.62
N GLY A 48 24.38 -10.57 -0.06
CA GLY A 48 25.67 -10.79 0.58
C GLY A 48 25.88 -10.06 1.92
N ARG A 49 24.89 -9.33 2.44
CA ARG A 49 25.05 -8.53 3.67
C ARG A 49 24.70 -9.32 4.92
N THR A 50 25.47 -9.02 5.96
CA THR A 50 25.23 -9.47 7.33
C THR A 50 25.23 -8.29 8.29
N TRP A 51 24.55 -8.44 9.43
CA TRP A 51 24.59 -7.51 10.55
C TRP A 51 24.87 -8.32 11.82
N GLN A 52 25.90 -7.95 12.57
CA GLN A 52 26.36 -8.69 13.78
C GLN A 52 26.47 -10.22 13.55
N GLY A 53 26.97 -10.62 12.38
CA GLY A 53 27.09 -12.05 12.02
C GLY A 53 25.79 -12.72 11.53
N HIS A 54 24.66 -12.04 11.58
CA HIS A 54 23.37 -12.53 11.09
C HIS A 54 23.13 -12.12 9.64
N LYS A 55 22.65 -13.05 8.82
CA LYS A 55 22.29 -12.79 7.43
C LYS A 55 21.08 -11.87 7.39
N ILE A 56 21.21 -10.71 6.71
CA ILE A 56 20.10 -9.77 6.43
C ILE A 56 19.65 -9.80 4.96
N GLU A 57 20.31 -10.58 4.13
CA GLU A 57 19.91 -10.81 2.74
C GLU A 57 18.51 -11.39 2.65
N GLY A 58 17.70 -10.83 1.75
CA GLY A 58 16.31 -11.24 1.56
C GLY A 58 15.32 -10.57 2.52
N LEU A 59 15.77 -9.83 3.54
CA LEU A 59 14.90 -9.01 4.38
C LEU A 59 14.46 -7.74 3.65
N LEU A 60 13.34 -7.15 4.07
CA LEU A 60 12.88 -5.86 3.56
C LEU A 60 12.78 -4.88 4.74
N LEU A 61 13.91 -4.20 5.05
CA LEU A 61 13.91 -3.16 6.09
C LEU A 61 13.00 -2.02 5.65
N ASN A 62 12.09 -1.67 6.50
CA ASN A 62 11.03 -0.71 6.21
C ASN A 62 10.78 0.23 7.38
N SER A 63 10.04 1.29 7.13
CA SER A 63 9.55 2.20 8.15
C SER A 63 8.07 2.47 7.93
N ARG A 64 7.32 2.51 9.02
CA ARG A 64 5.90 2.89 8.96
C ARG A 64 5.79 4.41 8.86
N MET A 65 5.22 4.88 7.77
CA MET A 65 5.17 6.29 7.41
C MET A 65 3.77 6.69 6.90
N VAL A 66 2.72 6.21 7.57
CA VAL A 66 1.32 6.40 7.14
C VAL A 66 0.93 7.87 6.96
N GLN A 67 1.57 8.76 7.71
CA GLN A 67 1.39 10.22 7.57
C GLN A 67 2.10 10.83 6.34
N GLY A 68 2.87 10.07 5.61
CA GLY A 68 3.59 10.55 4.41
C GLY A 68 2.65 10.97 3.28
N ILE A 69 1.43 10.43 3.29
CA ILE A 69 0.32 10.88 2.48
C ILE A 69 -0.90 11.04 3.38
N PHE A 70 -1.29 12.27 3.66
CA PHE A 70 -2.38 12.59 4.57
C PHE A 70 -3.20 13.75 4.04
N ASP A 71 -4.51 13.72 4.28
CA ASP A 71 -5.40 14.81 3.97
C ASP A 71 -6.65 14.68 4.84
N ASP A 72 -7.05 15.73 5.51
CA ASP A 72 -8.19 15.72 6.41
C ASP A 72 -9.36 16.53 5.84
N LEU A 73 -10.45 15.84 5.55
CA LEU A 73 -11.69 16.44 5.06
C LEU A 73 -12.62 16.90 6.18
N ASN A 74 -12.29 16.62 7.44
CA ASN A 74 -13.09 17.06 8.57
C ASN A 74 -12.72 18.51 8.95
N PRO A 75 -13.63 19.49 8.76
CA PRO A 75 -13.36 20.88 9.09
C PRO A 75 -13.09 21.12 10.59
N GLU A 76 -13.54 20.21 11.46
CA GLU A 76 -13.31 20.32 12.90
C GLU A 76 -11.90 19.88 13.32
N THR A 77 -11.24 19.05 12.53
CA THR A 77 -9.92 18.48 12.85
C THR A 77 -8.80 18.96 11.95
N VAL A 78 -9.08 19.43 10.72
CA VAL A 78 -8.06 19.84 9.75
C VAL A 78 -7.09 20.90 10.29
N ALA A 79 -7.56 21.78 11.17
CA ALA A 79 -6.72 22.81 11.80
C ALA A 79 -5.62 22.24 12.72
N LEU A 80 -5.78 21.01 13.23
CA LEU A 80 -4.79 20.33 14.07
C LEU A 80 -3.48 20.06 13.32
N TRP A 81 -3.53 19.94 12.02
CA TRP A 81 -2.41 19.61 11.14
C TRP A 81 -1.72 20.84 10.55
N SER A 82 -2.14 22.04 10.96
CA SER A 82 -1.62 23.28 10.41
C SER A 82 -0.12 23.41 10.55
N TYR A 83 0.55 23.76 9.48
CA TYR A 83 1.97 24.12 9.50
C TYR A 83 2.21 25.35 10.36
N PRO A 84 3.28 25.39 11.20
CA PRO A 84 3.54 26.50 12.12
C PRO A 84 3.73 27.86 11.43
N ASP A 85 4.28 27.84 10.21
CA ASP A 85 4.58 29.04 9.42
C ASP A 85 3.35 29.60 8.70
N SER A 86 2.57 28.74 8.02
CA SER A 86 1.42 29.15 7.21
C SER A 86 0.09 29.19 7.98
N LYS A 87 0.06 28.57 9.17
CA LYS A 87 -1.17 28.40 10.00
C LYS A 87 -2.30 27.66 9.26
N ARG A 88 -1.96 26.86 8.26
CA ARG A 88 -2.90 26.05 7.48
C ARG A 88 -2.30 24.68 7.18
N TRP A 89 -3.17 23.69 7.05
CA TRP A 89 -2.79 22.38 6.49
C TRP A 89 -2.55 22.52 4.98
N ASP A 90 -1.54 21.82 4.48
CA ASP A 90 -1.19 21.77 3.06
C ASP A 90 -0.77 20.34 2.71
N ALA A 91 -1.70 19.56 2.14
CA ALA A 91 -1.48 18.16 1.76
C ALA A 91 -0.43 18.01 0.65
N GLU A 92 -0.32 18.99 -0.26
CA GLU A 92 0.70 18.98 -1.32
C GLU A 92 2.10 19.24 -0.75
N ARG A 93 2.21 20.12 0.23
CA ARG A 93 3.46 20.38 0.95
C ARG A 93 3.90 19.12 1.72
N ASN A 94 2.98 18.48 2.44
CA ASN A 94 3.26 17.23 3.16
C ASN A 94 3.82 16.16 2.22
N THR A 95 3.17 15.95 1.08
CA THR A 95 3.63 14.99 0.07
C THR A 95 5.00 15.37 -0.51
N ARG A 96 5.24 16.64 -0.79
CA ARG A 96 6.52 17.13 -1.32
C ARG A 96 7.66 16.93 -0.31
N GLU A 97 7.46 17.30 0.95
CA GLU A 97 8.44 17.11 2.02
C GLU A 97 8.79 15.64 2.22
N PHE A 98 7.80 14.74 2.12
CA PHE A 98 8.02 13.29 2.15
C PHE A 98 8.91 12.84 0.97
N ILE A 99 8.58 13.25 -0.25
CA ILE A 99 9.32 12.89 -1.46
C ILE A 99 10.77 13.41 -1.41
N ASP A 100 10.96 14.61 -0.91
CA ASP A 100 12.29 15.24 -0.79
C ASP A 100 13.18 14.52 0.22
N ALA A 101 12.60 13.89 1.25
CA ALA A 101 13.35 13.12 2.25
C ALA A 101 13.70 11.69 1.79
N MET A 102 12.97 11.09 0.83
CA MET A 102 13.17 9.71 0.39
C MET A 102 14.60 9.37 -0.06
N PRO A 103 15.35 10.24 -0.78
CA PRO A 103 16.74 9.93 -1.17
C PRO A 103 17.64 9.70 0.04
N LEU A 104 17.45 10.48 1.11
CA LEU A 104 18.23 10.34 2.34
C LEU A 104 17.94 9.00 3.02
N TRP A 105 16.67 8.62 3.14
CA TRP A 105 16.30 7.31 3.70
C TRP A 105 16.89 6.16 2.89
N ARG A 106 16.82 6.27 1.56
CA ARG A 106 17.40 5.27 0.66
C ARG A 106 18.92 5.17 0.82
N GLN A 107 19.61 6.28 1.01
CA GLN A 107 21.05 6.34 1.27
C GLN A 107 21.42 5.62 2.58
N HIS A 108 20.58 5.71 3.61
CA HIS A 108 20.73 4.99 4.87
C HIS A 108 20.33 3.51 4.80
N GLY A 109 19.93 3.02 3.63
CA GLY A 109 19.65 1.60 3.40
C GLY A 109 18.18 1.22 3.55
N LEU A 110 17.26 2.16 3.79
CA LEU A 110 15.83 1.87 3.82
C LEU A 110 15.35 1.47 2.42
N LEU A 111 14.72 0.30 2.31
CA LEU A 111 14.22 -0.22 1.03
C LEU A 111 12.71 -0.14 0.90
N ALA A 112 11.98 -0.03 2.00
CA ALA A 112 10.53 0.02 1.95
C ALA A 112 9.95 1.01 2.97
N PHE A 113 8.72 1.43 2.73
CA PHE A 113 7.94 2.24 3.65
C PHE A 113 6.45 1.88 3.52
N THR A 114 5.72 1.99 4.65
CA THR A 114 4.27 1.81 4.67
C THR A 114 3.57 3.16 4.55
N ILE A 115 2.64 3.27 3.61
CA ILE A 115 1.69 4.39 3.44
C ILE A 115 0.30 3.84 3.23
N ASP A 116 -0.73 4.59 3.64
CA ASP A 116 -2.09 4.10 3.65
C ASP A 116 -3.05 5.00 2.87
N LEU A 117 -4.07 4.40 2.28
CA LEU A 117 -5.20 5.12 1.65
C LEU A 117 -6.19 5.61 2.70
N GLN A 118 -6.41 4.83 3.75
CA GLN A 118 -7.04 5.28 4.99
C GLN A 118 -5.99 5.19 6.10
N GLY A 119 -6.09 5.98 7.13
CA GLY A 119 -5.18 5.73 8.21
C GLY A 119 -4.82 6.88 9.08
N GLY A 120 -3.78 6.64 9.87
CA GLY A 120 -3.32 7.44 10.96
C GLY A 120 -3.08 8.90 10.63
N SER A 121 -3.11 9.69 11.66
CA SER A 121 -2.82 11.12 11.56
C SER A 121 -1.34 11.40 11.84
N PRO A 122 -0.85 12.61 11.54
CA PRO A 122 0.47 13.05 11.95
C PRO A 122 0.72 13.04 13.47
N GLN A 123 -0.33 13.01 14.30
CA GLN A 123 -0.22 12.89 15.76
C GLN A 123 -0.16 11.43 16.25
N GLY A 124 -0.16 10.46 15.34
CA GLY A 124 -0.01 9.07 15.68
C GLY A 124 -1.34 8.33 15.88
N TYR A 125 -1.39 7.52 16.91
CA TYR A 125 -2.39 6.48 17.08
C TYR A 125 -3.62 6.95 17.86
N SER A 126 -4.83 6.76 17.32
CA SER A 126 -6.09 6.96 18.05
C SER A 126 -7.10 5.88 17.66
N LYS A 127 -7.82 5.36 18.64
CA LYS A 127 -8.91 4.40 18.40
C LYS A 127 -10.15 5.04 17.76
N ASP A 128 -10.35 6.35 17.96
CA ASP A 128 -11.58 7.03 17.57
C ASP A 128 -11.43 7.92 16.34
N GLN A 129 -10.27 8.01 15.76
CA GLN A 129 -9.92 8.71 14.52
C GLN A 129 -10.97 9.71 14.00
N PRO A 130 -11.14 10.90 14.65
CA PRO A 130 -12.18 11.85 14.27
C PRO A 130 -11.91 12.56 12.93
N TRP A 131 -10.67 12.56 12.48
CA TRP A 131 -10.26 13.08 11.18
C TRP A 131 -10.78 12.21 10.04
N HIS A 132 -10.83 12.77 8.86
CA HIS A 132 -11.25 12.07 7.66
C HIS A 132 -10.09 11.96 6.66
N ASN A 133 -9.11 11.12 6.97
CA ASN A 133 -8.06 10.78 6.02
C ASN A 133 -8.53 9.61 5.16
N SER A 134 -8.97 9.89 3.95
CA SER A 134 -9.43 8.84 3.06
C SER A 134 -9.17 9.17 1.60
N ALA A 135 -8.51 8.26 0.91
CA ALA A 135 -8.45 8.27 -0.54
C ALA A 135 -9.73 7.70 -1.17
N ILE A 136 -10.61 7.14 -0.35
CA ILE A 136 -11.72 6.29 -0.78
C ILE A 136 -13.03 6.98 -0.44
N GLU A 137 -13.89 7.19 -1.43
CA GLU A 137 -15.24 7.70 -1.27
C GLU A 137 -16.17 6.63 -0.67
N SER A 138 -17.32 7.04 -0.17
CA SER A 138 -18.26 6.15 0.51
C SER A 138 -18.75 4.97 -0.34
N ASP A 139 -18.73 5.11 -1.65
CA ASP A 139 -19.12 4.07 -2.61
C ASP A 139 -17.95 3.16 -3.03
N GLY A 140 -16.72 3.41 -2.54
CA GLY A 140 -15.51 2.68 -2.88
C GLY A 140 -14.74 3.24 -4.08
N SER A 141 -15.15 4.37 -4.67
CA SER A 141 -14.36 5.09 -5.68
C SER A 141 -13.16 5.78 -5.04
N LEU A 142 -12.13 6.07 -5.84
CA LEU A 142 -10.89 6.70 -5.36
C LEU A 142 -10.91 8.19 -5.61
N ARG A 143 -10.47 9.01 -4.65
CA ARG A 143 -10.38 10.46 -4.77
C ARG A 143 -9.19 10.87 -5.66
N PRO A 144 -9.44 11.54 -6.79
CA PRO A 144 -8.39 11.85 -7.76
C PRO A 144 -7.20 12.62 -7.19
N ASP A 145 -7.44 13.63 -6.35
CA ASP A 145 -6.39 14.48 -5.79
C ASP A 145 -5.46 13.69 -4.85
N TYR A 146 -6.03 12.81 -4.04
CA TYR A 146 -5.25 11.93 -3.18
C TYR A 146 -4.41 10.97 -4.02
N MET A 147 -5.01 10.33 -5.02
CA MET A 147 -4.32 9.40 -5.90
C MET A 147 -3.26 10.08 -6.77
N HIS A 148 -3.42 11.36 -7.09
CA HIS A 148 -2.37 12.15 -7.76
C HIS A 148 -1.15 12.35 -6.87
N ARG A 149 -1.34 12.64 -5.58
CA ARG A 149 -0.24 12.72 -4.60
C ARG A 149 0.44 11.35 -4.40
N LEU A 150 -0.36 10.28 -4.29
CA LEU A 150 0.17 8.91 -4.23
C LEU A 150 1.05 8.58 -5.44
N ALA A 151 0.62 8.97 -6.64
CA ALA A 151 1.42 8.74 -7.85
C ALA A 151 2.81 9.38 -7.74
N LYS A 152 2.91 10.63 -7.25
CA LYS A 152 4.21 11.31 -7.06
C LYS A 152 5.14 10.53 -6.12
N ILE A 153 4.60 9.98 -5.02
CA ILE A 153 5.37 9.17 -4.07
C ILE A 153 5.83 7.86 -4.72
N LEU A 154 4.93 7.15 -5.40
CA LEU A 154 5.25 5.88 -6.05
C LEU A 154 6.22 6.03 -7.21
N ASP A 155 6.11 7.12 -7.99
CA ASP A 155 7.07 7.45 -9.05
C ASP A 155 8.46 7.67 -8.44
N ARG A 156 8.56 8.42 -7.33
CA ARG A 156 9.83 8.63 -6.64
C ARG A 156 10.39 7.35 -6.05
N ALA A 157 9.56 6.51 -5.47
CA ALA A 157 9.96 5.19 -4.96
C ALA A 157 10.52 4.31 -6.10
N ASP A 158 9.85 4.29 -7.25
CA ASP A 158 10.30 3.55 -8.44
C ASP A 158 11.68 4.03 -8.92
N GLU A 159 11.91 5.34 -8.95
CA GLU A 159 13.22 5.93 -9.32
C GLU A 159 14.34 5.53 -8.36
N LEU A 160 14.04 5.46 -7.06
CA LEU A 160 15.02 5.19 -6.00
C LEU A 160 15.27 3.70 -5.73
N GLY A 161 14.54 2.80 -6.39
CA GLY A 161 14.61 1.37 -6.09
C GLY A 161 14.01 1.03 -4.73
N MET A 162 12.94 1.74 -4.33
CA MET A 162 12.22 1.53 -3.08
C MET A 162 10.86 0.88 -3.32
N VAL A 163 10.35 0.20 -2.31
CA VAL A 163 9.07 -0.52 -2.31
C VAL A 163 8.08 0.19 -1.39
N ALA A 164 6.88 0.45 -1.88
CA ALA A 164 5.78 0.92 -1.05
C ALA A 164 4.94 -0.27 -0.56
N ILE A 165 4.69 -0.34 0.75
CA ILE A 165 3.65 -1.18 1.34
C ILE A 165 2.42 -0.29 1.44
N LEU A 166 1.46 -0.52 0.55
CA LEU A 166 0.25 0.30 0.43
C LEU A 166 -0.90 -0.34 1.22
N GLY A 167 -1.25 0.26 2.35
CA GLY A 167 -2.42 -0.09 3.14
C GLY A 167 -3.69 0.49 2.51
N ILE A 168 -4.74 -0.34 2.41
CA ILE A 168 -6.02 0.12 1.84
C ILE A 168 -6.92 0.65 2.94
N PHE A 169 -7.21 -0.17 3.97
CA PHE A 169 -8.15 0.20 5.02
C PHE A 169 -7.47 0.35 6.38
N TYR A 170 -8.09 1.21 7.19
CA TYR A 170 -7.66 1.45 8.56
C TYR A 170 -8.88 1.45 9.48
N PHE A 171 -8.76 0.82 10.67
CA PHE A 171 -9.84 0.83 11.66
C PHE A 171 -10.20 2.26 12.08
N GLY A 172 -11.46 2.51 12.37
CA GLY A 172 -11.96 3.85 12.66
C GLY A 172 -12.14 4.76 11.44
N GLN A 173 -11.94 4.23 10.22
CA GLN A 173 -12.20 4.92 8.95
C GLN A 173 -13.11 4.10 8.03
N ASP A 174 -13.19 2.78 8.22
CA ASP A 174 -13.94 1.86 7.36
C ASP A 174 -15.46 2.07 7.42
N GLN A 175 -16.00 2.58 8.54
CA GLN A 175 -17.44 2.93 8.70
C GLN A 175 -17.90 4.04 7.74
N ARG A 176 -16.98 4.71 7.05
CA ARG A 176 -17.32 5.72 6.02
C ARG A 176 -17.75 5.07 4.70
N LEU A 177 -17.48 3.78 4.51
CA LEU A 177 -17.95 3.01 3.37
C LEU A 177 -19.40 2.58 3.58
N THR A 178 -20.23 2.66 2.55
CA THR A 178 -21.67 2.41 2.65
C THR A 178 -22.03 0.97 2.95
N ASP A 179 -21.28 0.02 2.39
CA ASP A 179 -21.55 -1.41 2.49
C ASP A 179 -20.34 -2.28 2.12
N GLU A 180 -20.48 -3.60 2.27
CA GLU A 180 -19.45 -4.56 1.88
C GLU A 180 -19.11 -4.49 0.38
N ALA A 181 -20.06 -4.14 -0.48
CA ALA A 181 -19.81 -4.00 -1.91
C ALA A 181 -18.91 -2.78 -2.19
N ALA A 182 -19.06 -1.70 -1.43
CA ALA A 182 -18.15 -0.55 -1.48
C ALA A 182 -16.73 -0.91 -1.04
N VAL A 183 -16.58 -1.73 0.02
CA VAL A 183 -15.27 -2.26 0.45
C VAL A 183 -14.62 -3.06 -0.70
N LYS A 184 -15.34 -3.97 -1.32
CA LYS A 184 -14.84 -4.77 -2.44
C LYS A 184 -14.46 -3.90 -3.65
N ARG A 185 -15.29 -2.91 -3.98
CA ARG A 185 -14.98 -1.95 -5.07
C ARG A 185 -13.73 -1.14 -4.77
N ALA A 186 -13.52 -0.71 -3.53
CA ALA A 186 -12.31 0.02 -3.13
C ALA A 186 -11.05 -0.83 -3.34
N VAL A 187 -11.08 -2.12 -3.00
CA VAL A 187 -9.99 -3.06 -3.29
C VAL A 187 -9.74 -3.14 -4.79
N ASP A 188 -10.79 -3.39 -5.58
CA ASP A 188 -10.66 -3.52 -7.03
C ASP A 188 -10.12 -2.23 -7.67
N ASN A 189 -10.69 -1.09 -7.31
CA ASN A 189 -10.26 0.21 -7.83
C ASN A 189 -8.79 0.52 -7.48
N THR A 190 -8.35 0.16 -6.26
CA THR A 190 -6.95 0.35 -5.83
C THR A 190 -6.01 -0.52 -6.64
N VAL A 191 -6.33 -1.80 -6.78
CA VAL A 191 -5.49 -2.74 -7.55
C VAL A 191 -5.41 -2.31 -9.01
N ASP A 192 -6.56 -1.99 -9.62
CA ASP A 192 -6.62 -1.53 -11.01
C ASP A 192 -5.85 -0.23 -11.22
N TRP A 193 -5.94 0.71 -10.28
CA TRP A 193 -5.20 1.96 -10.36
C TRP A 193 -3.67 1.74 -10.29
N VAL A 194 -3.21 0.89 -9.36
CA VAL A 194 -1.78 0.56 -9.23
C VAL A 194 -1.27 -0.14 -10.49
N MET A 195 -2.00 -1.17 -10.94
CA MET A 195 -1.59 -1.98 -12.09
C MET A 195 -1.71 -1.23 -13.41
N GLY A 196 -2.78 -0.46 -13.59
CA GLY A 196 -3.00 0.34 -14.80
C GLY A 196 -1.95 1.44 -15.02
N ARG A 197 -1.27 1.88 -13.94
CA ARG A 197 -0.10 2.77 -14.00
C ARG A 197 1.23 2.04 -14.14
N GLY A 198 1.21 0.71 -14.22
CA GLY A 198 2.38 -0.12 -14.43
C GLY A 198 3.28 -0.27 -13.19
N TYR A 199 2.87 0.14 -11.98
CA TYR A 199 3.70 -0.01 -10.78
C TYR A 199 3.99 -1.47 -10.49
N ARG A 200 5.26 -1.77 -10.18
CA ARG A 200 5.79 -3.11 -9.88
C ARG A 200 6.48 -3.17 -8.52
N ASN A 201 6.61 -2.03 -7.86
CA ASN A 201 7.27 -1.84 -6.58
C ASN A 201 6.28 -1.61 -5.42
N VAL A 202 5.08 -2.19 -5.53
CA VAL A 202 4.01 -2.04 -4.54
C VAL A 202 3.63 -3.40 -3.98
N LEU A 203 3.62 -3.50 -2.65
CA LEU A 203 3.01 -4.58 -1.87
C LEU A 203 1.68 -4.06 -1.32
N ILE A 204 0.66 -4.90 -1.28
CA ILE A 204 -0.64 -4.53 -0.71
C ILE A 204 -0.78 -5.06 0.71
N GLU A 205 -1.13 -4.17 1.62
CA GLU A 205 -1.72 -4.49 2.92
C GLU A 205 -3.22 -4.24 2.83
N VAL A 206 -4.05 -5.30 2.92
CA VAL A 206 -5.51 -5.12 2.77
C VAL A 206 -6.03 -4.15 3.83
N ASN A 207 -5.69 -4.39 5.08
CA ASN A 207 -6.05 -3.50 6.17
C ASN A 207 -5.07 -3.59 7.33
N ASN A 208 -4.87 -2.47 8.00
CA ASN A 208 -4.08 -2.40 9.21
C ASN A 208 -4.78 -3.10 10.36
N GLU A 209 -4.09 -4.06 11.01
CA GLU A 209 -4.57 -4.74 12.22
C GLU A 209 -6.01 -5.25 12.11
N CYS A 210 -6.24 -6.19 11.21
CA CYS A 210 -7.58 -6.71 10.89
C CYS A 210 -8.38 -7.22 12.12
N ASN A 211 -7.72 -7.49 13.24
CA ASN A 211 -8.30 -7.95 14.50
C ASN A 211 -8.65 -6.82 15.50
N VAL A 212 -8.38 -5.56 15.13
CA VAL A 212 -8.82 -4.39 15.90
C VAL A 212 -10.27 -4.05 15.51
N LYS A 213 -10.78 -2.91 15.81
CA LYS A 213 -12.18 -2.55 15.63
C LYS A 213 -12.48 -2.16 14.18
N TYR A 214 -13.00 -3.11 13.38
CA TYR A 214 -13.60 -2.87 12.06
C TYR A 214 -15.11 -3.07 12.10
N ASP A 215 -15.87 -2.18 11.45
CA ASP A 215 -17.33 -2.27 11.38
C ASP A 215 -17.79 -3.24 10.28
N HIS A 216 -17.06 -3.30 9.16
CA HIS A 216 -17.35 -4.25 8.09
C HIS A 216 -16.79 -5.65 8.38
N ALA A 217 -17.67 -6.65 8.47
CA ALA A 217 -17.29 -8.03 8.79
C ALA A 217 -16.24 -8.62 7.82
N ILE A 218 -16.22 -8.19 6.56
CA ILE A 218 -15.24 -8.65 5.56
C ILE A 218 -13.80 -8.18 5.85
N LEU A 219 -13.62 -7.13 6.66
CA LEU A 219 -12.32 -6.63 7.10
C LEU A 219 -11.81 -7.31 8.38
N GLN A 220 -12.64 -8.12 9.02
CA GLN A 220 -12.31 -8.81 10.27
C GLN A 220 -11.57 -10.14 10.02
N PRO A 221 -10.83 -10.68 11.02
CA PRO A 221 -9.98 -11.87 10.87
C PRO A 221 -10.65 -13.08 10.25
N ALA A 222 -11.95 -13.25 10.46
CA ALA A 222 -12.69 -14.40 9.94
C ALA A 222 -12.82 -14.37 8.41
N ARG A 223 -12.84 -13.17 7.80
CA ARG A 223 -13.19 -12.98 6.39
C ARG A 223 -12.19 -12.20 5.56
N VAL A 224 -11.23 -11.50 6.16
CA VAL A 224 -10.28 -10.64 5.41
C VAL A 224 -9.49 -11.40 4.33
N HIS A 225 -9.32 -12.70 4.48
CA HIS A 225 -8.72 -13.56 3.46
C HIS A 225 -9.48 -13.54 2.13
N GLU A 226 -10.80 -13.26 2.13
CA GLU A 226 -11.60 -13.11 0.92
C GLU A 226 -11.11 -11.92 0.08
N LEU A 227 -10.72 -10.81 0.73
CA LEU A 227 -10.15 -9.64 0.06
C LEU A 227 -8.72 -9.88 -0.42
N ILE A 228 -7.91 -10.64 0.33
CA ILE A 228 -6.59 -11.09 -0.12
C ILE A 228 -6.73 -11.89 -1.41
N GLU A 229 -7.65 -12.86 -1.45
CA GLU A 229 -7.92 -13.65 -2.66
C GLU A 229 -8.48 -12.80 -3.80
N GLN A 230 -9.27 -11.76 -3.50
CA GLN A 230 -9.77 -10.82 -4.49
C GLN A 230 -8.61 -10.07 -5.18
N VAL A 231 -7.65 -9.54 -4.42
CA VAL A 231 -6.43 -8.91 -4.96
C VAL A 231 -5.66 -9.89 -5.85
N LYS A 232 -5.45 -11.13 -5.38
CA LYS A 232 -4.69 -12.15 -6.11
C LYS A 232 -5.34 -12.57 -7.44
N LYS A 233 -6.66 -12.51 -7.54
CA LYS A 233 -7.41 -12.83 -8.76
C LYS A 233 -7.27 -11.76 -9.85
N ARG A 234 -6.89 -10.54 -9.47
CA ARG A 234 -6.69 -9.46 -10.46
C ARG A 234 -5.29 -9.55 -11.03
N ALA A 235 -5.22 -9.85 -12.32
CA ALA A 235 -3.97 -9.94 -13.06
C ALA A 235 -4.00 -9.01 -14.28
N TRP A 236 -2.87 -8.40 -14.59
CA TRP A 236 -2.66 -7.57 -15.76
C TRP A 236 -1.39 -8.02 -16.46
N GLU A 237 -1.47 -8.39 -17.75
CA GLU A 237 -0.33 -8.90 -18.51
C GLU A 237 0.42 -10.06 -17.82
N GLY A 238 -0.32 -10.99 -17.21
CA GLY A 238 0.25 -12.14 -16.50
C GLY A 238 0.87 -11.84 -15.14
N ARG A 239 0.77 -10.61 -14.64
CA ARG A 239 1.26 -10.18 -13.33
C ARG A 239 0.11 -9.89 -12.38
N ARG A 240 0.36 -9.99 -11.09
CA ARG A 240 -0.51 -9.57 -9.99
C ARG A 240 0.28 -8.87 -8.91
N LEU A 241 -0.38 -8.14 -8.04
CA LEU A 241 0.24 -7.58 -6.85
C LEU A 241 0.42 -8.65 -5.77
N LEU A 242 1.49 -8.51 -5.00
CA LEU A 242 1.73 -9.31 -3.80
C LEU A 242 0.93 -8.70 -2.64
N VAL A 243 0.28 -9.54 -1.84
CA VAL A 243 -0.69 -9.09 -0.84
C VAL A 243 -0.62 -9.85 0.46
N GLY A 244 -0.83 -9.13 1.55
CA GLY A 244 -1.03 -9.62 2.90
C GLY A 244 -1.96 -8.72 3.68
N THR A 245 -2.07 -8.94 4.99
CA THR A 245 -2.73 -8.07 5.95
C THR A 245 -2.07 -8.24 7.31
N SER A 246 -2.17 -7.25 8.19
CA SER A 246 -1.56 -7.29 9.52
C SER A 246 -2.54 -7.64 10.62
N TYR A 247 -1.95 -8.03 11.75
CA TYR A 247 -2.62 -8.21 13.04
C TYR A 247 -1.98 -7.30 14.06
N GLY A 248 -2.77 -6.77 14.97
CA GLY A 248 -2.31 -5.95 16.08
C GLY A 248 -1.22 -6.59 16.91
N GLY A 249 -0.47 -5.77 17.60
CA GLY A 249 0.66 -6.18 18.44
C GLY A 249 0.34 -7.37 19.34
N GLY A 250 1.32 -8.26 19.52
CA GLY A 250 1.15 -9.48 20.31
C GLY A 250 0.34 -10.62 19.66
N GLN A 251 -0.36 -10.38 18.56
CA GLN A 251 -1.16 -11.38 17.87
C GLN A 251 -0.40 -12.06 16.75
N VAL A 252 -0.75 -13.31 16.45
CA VAL A 252 -0.26 -14.10 15.32
C VAL A 252 -1.39 -14.26 14.30
N PRO A 253 -1.11 -14.12 12.98
CA PRO A 253 -2.12 -14.30 11.95
C PRO A 253 -2.81 -15.65 12.01
N LYS A 254 -4.12 -15.71 11.74
CA LYS A 254 -4.88 -16.97 11.71
C LYS A 254 -4.61 -17.75 10.41
N GLU A 255 -4.91 -19.05 10.46
CA GLU A 255 -4.69 -19.99 9.35
C GLU A 255 -5.23 -19.51 8.01
N ASN A 256 -6.47 -19.01 7.95
CA ASN A 256 -7.09 -18.53 6.71
C ASN A 256 -6.29 -17.37 6.08
N VAL A 257 -5.77 -16.46 6.89
CA VAL A 257 -4.93 -15.35 6.43
C VAL A 257 -3.56 -15.85 5.98
N VAL A 258 -2.93 -16.75 6.77
CA VAL A 258 -1.62 -17.33 6.43
C VAL A 258 -1.68 -18.07 5.09
N ARG A 259 -2.72 -18.86 4.85
CA ARG A 259 -2.91 -19.58 3.58
C ARG A 259 -3.09 -18.66 2.38
N ALA A 260 -3.83 -17.57 2.56
CA ALA A 260 -4.15 -16.64 1.49
C ALA A 260 -2.98 -15.69 1.15
N SER A 261 -2.18 -15.27 2.13
CA SER A 261 -1.15 -14.24 1.98
C SER A 261 0.06 -14.67 1.16
N ASP A 262 0.73 -13.72 0.51
CA ASP A 262 2.02 -13.91 -0.15
C ASP A 262 3.20 -13.67 0.80
N PHE A 263 2.99 -12.82 1.81
CA PHE A 263 3.89 -12.51 2.91
C PHE A 263 3.06 -12.19 4.15
N LEU A 264 3.63 -12.37 5.33
CA LEU A 264 2.96 -12.04 6.58
C LEU A 264 3.43 -10.67 7.07
N LEU A 265 2.48 -9.83 7.46
CA LEU A 265 2.71 -8.58 8.16
C LEU A 265 2.43 -8.82 9.64
N VAL A 266 3.36 -8.41 10.48
CA VAL A 266 3.26 -8.55 11.94
C VAL A 266 3.68 -7.26 12.62
N HIS A 267 3.10 -6.98 13.76
CA HIS A 267 3.41 -5.80 14.56
C HIS A 267 4.14 -6.17 15.84
N GLY A 268 5.09 -5.34 16.21
CA GLY A 268 5.91 -5.49 17.42
C GLY A 268 5.36 -4.74 18.63
N ASN A 269 4.25 -4.02 18.51
CA ASN A 269 3.68 -3.16 19.55
C ASN A 269 3.52 -3.89 20.88
N GLY A 270 4.03 -3.30 21.96
CA GLY A 270 4.02 -3.85 23.31
C GLY A 270 5.02 -4.98 23.55
N ILE A 271 5.91 -5.29 22.60
CA ILE A 271 6.96 -6.29 22.77
C ILE A 271 8.27 -5.60 23.10
N THR A 272 8.66 -5.61 24.37
CA THR A 272 9.89 -4.97 24.86
C THR A 272 11.11 -5.89 24.91
N ASP A 273 10.91 -7.20 24.82
CA ASP A 273 11.98 -8.21 24.84
C ASP A 273 12.27 -8.71 23.41
N PRO A 274 13.49 -8.49 22.86
CA PRO A 274 13.87 -8.96 21.54
C PRO A 274 13.70 -10.49 21.33
N LYS A 275 13.79 -11.28 22.41
CA LYS A 275 13.52 -12.73 22.34
C LYS A 275 12.07 -13.03 21.99
N LYS A 276 11.13 -12.19 22.43
CA LYS A 276 9.71 -12.31 22.10
C LYS A 276 9.43 -11.93 20.64
N VAL A 277 10.20 -11.01 20.06
CA VAL A 277 10.13 -10.71 18.62
C VAL A 277 10.53 -11.95 17.81
N ALA A 278 11.66 -12.60 18.17
CA ALA A 278 12.07 -13.84 17.53
C ALA A 278 11.06 -14.97 17.75
N GLU A 279 10.46 -15.06 18.95
CA GLU A 279 9.40 -16.03 19.26
C GLU A 279 8.18 -15.83 18.37
N LYS A 280 7.76 -14.59 18.14
CA LYS A 280 6.63 -14.28 17.25
C LYS A 280 6.87 -14.79 15.82
N VAL A 281 8.08 -14.68 15.31
CA VAL A 281 8.45 -15.25 14.01
C VAL A 281 8.28 -16.79 14.02
N ARG A 282 8.71 -17.47 15.09
CA ARG A 282 8.51 -18.93 15.22
C ARG A 282 7.03 -19.28 15.24
N GLN A 283 6.24 -18.60 16.06
CA GLN A 283 4.78 -18.80 16.15
C GLN A 283 4.08 -18.62 14.80
N CYS A 284 4.47 -17.62 14.01
CA CYS A 284 3.94 -17.45 12.66
C CYS A 284 4.23 -18.66 11.76
N ARG A 285 5.42 -19.27 11.90
CA ARG A 285 5.81 -20.46 11.12
C ARG A 285 5.09 -21.73 11.56
N GLU A 286 4.59 -21.77 12.79
CA GLU A 286 3.83 -22.89 13.36
C GLU A 286 2.34 -22.83 13.02
N VAL A 287 1.84 -21.71 12.46
CA VAL A 287 0.43 -21.59 12.07
C VAL A 287 0.12 -22.60 10.96
N PRO A 288 -0.96 -23.39 11.08
CA PRO A 288 -1.36 -24.33 10.03
C PRO A 288 -1.47 -23.65 8.67
N GLY A 289 -0.92 -24.28 7.64
CA GLY A 289 -0.90 -23.71 6.28
C GLY A 289 0.22 -22.73 6.00
N TYR A 290 1.12 -22.48 6.95
CA TYR A 290 2.36 -21.75 6.66
C TYR A 290 3.18 -22.49 5.61
N ARG A 291 3.75 -21.75 4.68
CA ARG A 291 4.76 -22.18 3.72
C ARG A 291 5.92 -21.22 3.76
N PRO A 292 7.12 -21.57 3.26
CA PRO A 292 8.21 -20.60 3.17
C PRO A 292 7.77 -19.31 2.45
N MET A 293 7.59 -18.24 3.22
CA MET A 293 7.24 -16.90 2.76
C MET A 293 7.85 -15.85 3.70
N PRO A 294 8.05 -14.61 3.25
CA PRO A 294 8.56 -13.56 4.12
C PRO A 294 7.61 -13.27 5.30
N ILE A 295 8.21 -12.97 6.45
CA ILE A 295 7.54 -12.41 7.62
C ILE A 295 8.15 -11.04 7.84
N LEU A 296 7.34 -9.99 7.78
CA LEU A 296 7.76 -8.61 7.79
C LEU A 296 7.12 -7.88 8.98
N PHE A 297 7.97 -7.32 9.84
CA PHE A 297 7.53 -6.36 10.84
C PHE A 297 7.40 -4.99 10.16
N ASN A 298 6.18 -4.47 10.06
CA ASN A 298 5.91 -3.18 9.42
C ASN A 298 5.39 -2.13 10.40
N GLU A 299 5.27 -2.47 11.67
CA GLU A 299 4.94 -1.55 12.76
C GLU A 299 5.50 -2.08 14.10
N ASP A 300 6.03 -1.17 14.90
CA ASP A 300 6.29 -1.35 16.32
C ASP A 300 6.19 -0.01 17.05
N ASP A 301 6.24 -0.03 18.38
CA ASP A 301 6.14 1.14 19.25
C ASP A 301 7.47 1.50 19.94
N HIS A 302 8.60 1.07 19.39
CA HIS A 302 9.93 1.40 19.88
C HIS A 302 10.40 2.72 19.28
N PHE A 303 10.39 3.80 20.11
CA PHE A 303 10.79 5.13 19.68
C PHE A 303 12.18 5.53 20.20
N ASP A 304 12.73 4.76 21.12
CA ASP A 304 14.01 5.04 21.76
C ASP A 304 15.09 4.14 21.14
N PHE A 305 15.70 4.63 20.07
CA PHE A 305 16.72 3.88 19.33
C PHE A 305 18.03 3.72 20.09
N ASP A 306 18.22 4.44 21.20
CA ASP A 306 19.39 4.34 22.07
C ASP A 306 19.23 3.26 23.15
N LYS A 307 18.04 2.70 23.29
CA LYS A 307 17.74 1.61 24.23
C LYS A 307 17.21 0.40 23.45
N PRO A 308 18.04 -0.63 23.28
CA PRO A 308 17.65 -1.84 22.57
C PRO A 308 16.55 -2.62 23.30
#